data_c47a6c4fd2a06fdccc00a42f63ac6bb3
#
_entry.id   c47a6c4fd2a06fdccc00a42f63ac6bb3
#
_cell.length_a   1.000
_cell.length_b   1.000
_cell.length_c   1.000
_cell.angle_alpha   90.00
_cell.angle_beta   90.00
_cell.angle_gamma   90.00
#
_symmetry.space_group_name_H-M   'P 1'
#
loop_
_entity.id
_entity.type
_entity.pdbx_description
1 polymer ?
#
loop_
_entity_poly.entity_id
_entity_poly.type
_entity_poly.pdbx_seq_one_letter_code
_entity_poly.pdbx_strand_id
1 'polypeptide(L)'
;MGYSNVARYACGILFFILCAVLLLPSAAAITLSPGDSGSSSAIANGDPVFIRGVATGHPQDGLQVWIIGNNYVKTETVMVNADNTYAYEMKSSDTQNLASGQYFVLIQHPMMNGQFDIVYDPGTGGVINRQLGEGTVIFQLTGPGSLQRPDAGSALLRAINNQNIDDSFTTVSFFVSKPAALIDPIGEHFVGDRFTITGSTNLAAGDTLMIEIISSSFKPTQKVQGNGFSGSTGTIKVMPGANGYNRWSFAIDASTFRPDEYLVKVSGITIDVTGSTTFTIVEKRPATQKTPAPATTVPALSPLPATLPGPAPTTQKSPLSSATIVVSFVLFGCVLILKRK
;
A
#
# COMPACT_ATOMS: atom_id res chain seq x y z
N MET A 1 54.26 4.49 -8.34
CA MET A 1 53.17 3.76 -9.01
C MET A 1 52.34 3.02 -7.95
N GLY A 2 51.40 3.65 -7.26
CA GLY A 2 50.64 3.01 -6.19
C GLY A 2 49.31 3.70 -5.80
N TYR A 3 49.12 4.94 -6.21
CA TYR A 3 47.96 5.75 -5.77
C TYR A 3 46.69 5.64 -6.66
N SER A 4 46.80 5.08 -7.88
CA SER A 4 45.66 5.04 -8.80
C SER A 4 44.66 3.91 -8.53
N ASN A 5 45.08 2.84 -7.87
CA ASN A 5 44.20 1.70 -7.63
C ASN A 5 43.31 1.86 -6.40
N VAL A 6 43.80 2.54 -5.34
CA VAL A 6 43.03 2.79 -4.12
C VAL A 6 41.85 3.72 -4.38
N ALA A 7 42.04 4.74 -5.25
CA ALA A 7 40.95 5.66 -5.65
C ALA A 7 39.84 4.96 -6.46
N ARG A 8 40.20 3.97 -7.28
CA ARG A 8 39.21 3.18 -8.07
C ARG A 8 38.38 2.26 -7.19
N TYR A 9 38.99 1.63 -6.19
CA TYR A 9 38.24 0.79 -5.24
C TYR A 9 37.36 1.61 -4.29
N ALA A 10 37.83 2.79 -3.84
CA ALA A 10 37.03 3.69 -3.00
C ALA A 10 35.80 4.24 -3.76
N CYS A 11 35.95 4.58 -5.05
CA CYS A 11 34.84 5.04 -5.88
C CYS A 11 33.83 3.90 -6.18
N GLY A 12 34.30 2.67 -6.39
CA GLY A 12 33.45 1.49 -6.61
C GLY A 12 32.65 1.11 -5.35
N ILE A 13 33.27 1.16 -4.18
CA ILE A 13 32.61 0.87 -2.90
C ILE A 13 31.58 1.96 -2.57
N LEU A 14 31.91 3.24 -2.81
CA LEU A 14 30.97 4.34 -2.59
C LEU A 14 29.77 4.27 -3.52
N PHE A 15 29.98 3.85 -4.79
CA PHE A 15 28.88 3.66 -5.75
C PHE A 15 28.00 2.44 -5.37
N PHE A 16 28.59 1.36 -4.86
CA PHE A 16 27.84 0.18 -4.39
C PHE A 16 27.02 0.49 -3.13
N ILE A 17 27.57 1.28 -2.18
CA ILE A 17 26.84 1.72 -0.99
C ILE A 17 25.73 2.69 -1.36
N LEU A 18 25.94 3.58 -2.32
CA LEU A 18 24.91 4.51 -2.81
C LEU A 18 23.79 3.79 -3.58
N CYS A 19 24.10 2.74 -4.37
CA CYS A 19 23.09 1.90 -5.01
C CYS A 19 22.32 1.00 -4.03
N ALA A 20 22.97 0.51 -2.96
CA ALA A 20 22.30 -0.32 -1.97
C ALA A 20 21.28 0.45 -1.13
N VAL A 21 21.48 1.76 -0.92
CA VAL A 21 20.52 2.64 -0.22
C VAL A 21 19.27 2.91 -1.06
N LEU A 22 19.34 2.79 -2.41
CA LEU A 22 18.20 2.99 -3.31
C LEU A 22 17.28 1.76 -3.46
N LEU A 23 17.65 0.63 -2.87
CA LEU A 23 16.88 -0.63 -2.91
C LEU A 23 16.18 -0.99 -1.60
N LEU A 24 16.05 -0.04 -0.67
CA LEU A 24 15.17 -0.25 0.48
C LEU A 24 13.74 -0.34 -0.06
N PRO A 25 13.02 -1.45 0.20
CA PRO A 25 11.61 -1.53 -0.15
C PRO A 25 10.92 -0.34 0.53
N SER A 26 10.31 0.52 -0.28
CA SER A 26 9.43 1.57 0.24
C SER A 26 8.31 0.85 0.97
N ALA A 27 8.34 0.83 2.30
CA ALA A 27 7.17 0.41 3.07
C ALA A 27 5.99 1.23 2.54
N ALA A 28 4.89 0.58 2.23
CA ALA A 28 3.67 1.27 1.86
C ALA A 28 3.26 2.11 3.08
N ALA A 29 3.45 3.41 2.99
CA ALA A 29 3.14 4.35 4.05
C ALA A 29 2.15 5.36 3.52
N ILE A 30 1.07 5.59 4.25
CA ILE A 30 0.11 6.62 3.90
C ILE A 30 0.55 7.94 4.52
N THR A 31 0.65 8.97 3.69
CA THR A 31 0.85 10.35 4.15
C THR A 31 -0.47 11.08 4.10
N LEU A 32 -0.88 11.62 5.24
CA LEU A 32 -2.08 12.46 5.40
C LEU A 32 -1.64 13.91 5.47
N SER A 33 -2.26 14.77 4.69
CA SER A 33 -2.01 16.22 4.71
C SER A 33 -3.30 16.98 5.04
N PRO A 34 -3.24 17.99 5.93
CA PRO A 34 -4.36 18.89 6.17
C PRO A 34 -4.77 19.58 4.86
N GLY A 35 -6.05 19.57 4.56
CA GLY A 35 -6.58 20.11 3.31
C GLY A 35 -7.04 19.07 2.29
N ASP A 36 -6.64 17.83 2.41
CA ASP A 36 -7.21 16.70 1.65
C ASP A 36 -8.60 16.31 2.19
N SER A 37 -9.45 17.31 2.30
CA SER A 37 -10.85 17.16 2.77
C SER A 37 -11.63 16.31 1.76
N GLY A 38 -11.66 15.01 1.98
CA GLY A 38 -12.51 14.11 1.19
C GLY A 38 -11.97 12.72 0.92
N SER A 39 -10.69 12.45 1.04
CA SER A 39 -10.16 11.10 0.92
C SER A 39 -9.89 10.50 2.30
N SER A 40 -10.83 9.73 2.81
CA SER A 40 -10.54 8.81 3.92
C SER A 40 -9.57 7.76 3.40
N SER A 41 -8.29 7.96 3.66
CA SER A 41 -7.25 7.01 3.25
C SER A 41 -7.38 5.72 4.06
N ALA A 42 -7.60 4.60 3.40
CA ALA A 42 -7.56 3.30 4.04
C ALA A 42 -6.10 2.86 4.25
N ILE A 43 -5.80 2.33 5.43
CA ILE A 43 -4.49 1.76 5.74
C ILE A 43 -4.60 0.25 5.93
N ALA A 44 -3.53 -0.46 5.61
CA ALA A 44 -3.35 -1.82 6.03
C ALA A 44 -3.03 -1.86 7.53
N ASN A 45 -3.49 -2.90 8.22
CA ASN A 45 -3.20 -3.09 9.63
C ASN A 45 -1.68 -3.28 9.83
N GLY A 46 -1.07 -2.43 10.65
CA GLY A 46 0.38 -2.42 10.87
C GLY A 46 1.21 -1.57 9.89
N ASP A 47 0.60 -0.97 8.87
CA ASP A 47 1.32 0.00 8.05
C ASP A 47 1.51 1.33 8.81
N PRO A 48 2.66 2.01 8.71
CA PRO A 48 2.87 3.29 9.36
C PRO A 48 2.03 4.39 8.70
N VAL A 49 1.57 5.35 9.51
CA VAL A 49 0.84 6.53 9.06
C VAL A 49 1.68 7.77 9.31
N PHE A 50 1.90 8.58 8.27
CA PHE A 50 2.56 9.87 8.39
C PHE A 50 1.55 10.99 8.26
N ILE A 51 1.58 11.94 9.20
CA ILE A 51 0.79 13.15 9.19
C ILE A 51 1.76 14.31 9.02
N ARG A 52 1.64 15.03 7.92
CA ARG A 52 2.57 16.09 7.56
C ARG A 52 1.81 17.38 7.22
N GLY A 53 2.39 18.52 7.55
CA GLY A 53 1.80 19.80 7.24
C GLY A 53 2.76 20.95 7.50
N VAL A 54 2.22 22.14 7.45
CA VAL A 54 2.93 23.40 7.73
C VAL A 54 2.21 24.10 8.87
N ALA A 55 2.97 24.55 9.87
CA ALA A 55 2.47 25.34 10.98
C ALA A 55 3.11 26.73 10.94
N THR A 56 2.31 27.77 11.12
CA THR A 56 2.80 29.16 11.20
C THR A 56 3.21 29.52 12.63
N GLY A 57 4.11 30.50 12.78
CA GLY A 57 4.47 31.03 14.09
C GLY A 57 5.43 30.19 14.91
N HIS A 58 5.84 29.03 14.47
CA HIS A 58 6.87 28.15 15.05
C HIS A 58 6.75 28.01 16.58
N PRO A 59 5.66 27.40 17.11
CA PRO A 59 5.42 27.31 18.54
C PRO A 59 6.51 26.52 19.24
N GLN A 60 7.05 27.02 20.37
CA GLN A 60 8.15 26.39 21.10
C GLN A 60 7.74 25.05 21.72
N ASP A 61 6.48 24.94 22.14
CA ASP A 61 5.91 23.71 22.70
C ASP A 61 5.44 22.72 21.62
N GLY A 62 5.67 23.04 20.33
CA GLY A 62 5.25 22.23 19.20
C GLY A 62 3.75 22.25 18.96
N LEU A 63 3.26 21.22 18.27
CA LEU A 63 1.84 20.98 17.99
C LEU A 63 1.38 19.74 18.77
N GLN A 64 0.17 19.75 19.27
CA GLN A 64 -0.43 18.57 19.88
C GLN A 64 -1.23 17.79 18.83
N VAL A 65 -0.85 16.52 18.62
CA VAL A 65 -1.56 15.59 17.75
C VAL A 65 -2.50 14.76 18.62
N TRP A 66 -3.77 14.76 18.27
CA TRP A 66 -4.80 13.92 18.86
C TRP A 66 -5.21 12.86 17.86
N ILE A 67 -5.26 11.59 18.27
CA ILE A 67 -5.76 10.49 17.46
C ILE A 67 -6.88 9.81 18.25
N ILE A 68 -8.09 9.87 17.70
CA ILE A 68 -9.31 9.38 18.35
C ILE A 68 -9.95 8.30 17.50
N GLY A 69 -10.14 7.12 18.07
CA GLY A 69 -10.79 5.98 17.45
C GLY A 69 -11.80 5.30 18.35
N ASN A 70 -12.17 4.07 18.02
CA ASN A 70 -13.04 3.26 18.85
C ASN A 70 -12.25 2.71 20.05
N ASN A 71 -12.59 3.15 21.26
CA ASN A 71 -11.86 2.84 22.50
C ASN A 71 -10.35 3.15 22.37
N TYR A 72 -10.00 4.18 21.62
CA TYR A 72 -8.62 4.57 21.36
C TYR A 72 -8.47 6.07 21.42
N VAL A 73 -7.55 6.51 22.26
CA VAL A 73 -7.10 7.91 22.35
C VAL A 73 -5.59 7.90 22.49
N LYS A 74 -4.94 8.70 21.66
CA LYS A 74 -3.51 8.97 21.77
C LYS A 74 -3.29 10.46 21.56
N THR A 75 -2.47 11.04 22.42
CA THR A 75 -2.01 12.43 22.27
C THR A 75 -0.50 12.44 22.31
N GLU A 76 0.11 13.15 21.38
CA GLU A 76 1.56 13.33 21.32
C GLU A 76 1.89 14.75 20.83
N THR A 77 3.05 15.25 21.23
CA THR A 77 3.57 16.52 20.74
C THR A 77 4.52 16.30 19.59
N VAL A 78 4.37 17.08 18.53
CA VAL A 78 5.29 17.10 17.38
C VAL A 78 5.91 18.49 17.25
N MET A 79 7.24 18.52 17.14
CA MET A 79 7.97 19.77 16.96
C MET A 79 7.87 20.28 15.53
N VAL A 80 7.84 21.60 15.39
CA VAL A 80 7.82 22.28 14.08
C VAL A 80 9.28 22.54 13.66
N ASN A 81 9.63 22.18 12.44
CA ASN A 81 10.95 22.38 11.86
C ASN A 81 11.21 23.89 11.56
N ALA A 82 12.47 24.25 11.34
CA ALA A 82 12.86 25.62 11.02
C ALA A 82 12.21 26.17 9.73
N ASP A 83 11.76 25.30 8.82
CA ASP A 83 11.03 25.63 7.60
C ASP A 83 9.50 25.67 7.80
N ASN A 84 9.04 25.66 9.04
CA ASN A 84 7.65 25.58 9.47
C ASN A 84 6.93 24.28 9.12
N THR A 85 7.61 23.27 8.63
CA THR A 85 7.00 21.95 8.40
C THR A 85 6.94 21.14 9.70
N TYR A 86 6.01 20.20 9.78
CA TYR A 86 5.97 19.18 10.81
C TYR A 86 5.69 17.81 10.21
N ALA A 87 6.17 16.76 10.87
CA ALA A 87 5.89 15.38 10.50
C ALA A 87 5.70 14.55 11.77
N TYR A 88 4.55 13.93 11.89
CA TYR A 88 4.23 12.96 12.92
C TYR A 88 4.15 11.57 12.28
N GLU A 89 4.77 10.58 12.90
CA GLU A 89 4.73 9.18 12.47
C GLU A 89 4.00 8.35 13.52
N MET A 90 2.89 7.74 13.12
CA MET A 90 2.28 6.64 13.85
C MET A 90 2.94 5.34 13.38
N LYS A 91 3.70 4.71 14.26
CA LYS A 91 4.53 3.55 13.93
C LYS A 91 3.68 2.30 13.65
N SER A 92 4.26 1.35 12.93
CA SER A 92 3.65 0.04 12.67
C SER A 92 3.20 -0.69 13.95
N SER A 93 3.98 -0.59 15.04
CA SER A 93 3.60 -1.15 16.34
C SER A 93 2.31 -0.57 16.92
N ASP A 94 2.02 0.69 16.63
CA ASP A 94 0.82 1.38 17.10
C ASP A 94 -0.39 1.02 16.23
N THR A 95 -0.18 1.02 14.91
CA THR A 95 -1.26 0.75 13.95
C THR A 95 -1.67 -0.72 13.89
N GLN A 96 -0.76 -1.65 14.22
CA GLN A 96 -1.02 -3.10 14.25
C GLN A 96 -2.15 -3.47 15.23
N ASN A 97 -2.29 -2.73 16.32
CA ASN A 97 -3.27 -3.00 17.37
C ASN A 97 -4.55 -2.16 17.25
N LEU A 98 -4.68 -1.37 16.18
CA LEU A 98 -5.88 -0.56 15.98
C LEU A 98 -7.08 -1.43 15.62
N ALA A 99 -8.20 -1.17 16.27
CA ALA A 99 -9.49 -1.75 15.87
C ALA A 99 -9.91 -1.22 14.51
N SER A 100 -10.62 -2.05 13.74
CA SER A 100 -11.19 -1.60 12.46
C SER A 100 -12.16 -0.44 12.66
N GLY A 101 -12.06 0.55 11.79
CA GLY A 101 -12.92 1.74 11.83
C GLY A 101 -12.19 3.01 11.45
N GLN A 102 -12.91 4.11 11.55
CA GLN A 102 -12.40 5.44 11.27
C GLN A 102 -11.65 6.01 12.48
N TYR A 103 -10.54 6.65 12.21
CA TYR A 103 -9.72 7.39 13.16
C TYR A 103 -9.71 8.86 12.76
N PHE A 104 -10.03 9.73 13.72
CA PHE A 104 -9.93 11.17 13.57
C PHE A 104 -8.60 11.62 14.12
N VAL A 105 -7.90 12.42 13.36
CA VAL A 105 -6.66 13.08 13.77
C VAL A 105 -6.91 14.57 13.80
N LEU A 106 -6.58 15.18 14.93
CA LEU A 106 -6.63 16.63 15.10
C LEU A 106 -5.23 17.10 15.47
N ILE A 107 -4.77 18.12 14.78
CA ILE A 107 -3.50 18.79 15.04
C ILE A 107 -3.84 20.15 15.62
N GLN A 108 -3.55 20.35 16.92
CA GLN A 108 -3.82 21.55 17.68
C GLN A 108 -2.56 22.42 17.73
N HIS A 109 -2.74 23.70 17.53
CA HIS A 109 -1.70 24.73 17.59
C HIS A 109 -1.99 25.68 18.76
N PRO A 110 -1.03 25.95 19.66
CA PRO A 110 -1.24 26.73 20.89
C PRO A 110 -1.33 28.26 20.66
N MET A 111 -1.25 28.69 19.41
CA MET A 111 -1.38 30.07 18.95
C MET A 111 -0.60 31.11 19.78
N MET A 112 -1.26 32.14 20.32
CA MET A 112 -0.60 33.35 20.83
C MET A 112 -0.04 33.22 22.23
N ASN A 113 -0.70 32.45 23.10
CA ASN A 113 -0.25 32.26 24.47
C ASN A 113 0.86 31.20 24.58
N GLY A 114 1.08 30.39 23.52
CA GLY A 114 2.08 29.33 23.44
C GLY A 114 1.75 28.08 24.28
N GLN A 115 0.57 28.01 24.89
CA GLN A 115 0.13 26.93 25.74
C GLN A 115 -1.14 26.29 25.19
N PHE A 116 -1.27 24.97 25.28
CA PHE A 116 -2.50 24.29 24.94
C PHE A 116 -3.56 24.53 26.02
N ASP A 117 -4.65 25.18 25.65
CA ASP A 117 -5.79 25.44 26.56
C ASP A 117 -6.63 24.18 26.76
N ILE A 118 -6.74 23.34 25.74
CA ILE A 118 -7.47 22.06 25.77
C ILE A 118 -6.47 20.92 25.77
N VAL A 119 -6.48 20.10 26.81
CA VAL A 119 -5.51 19.00 27.00
C VAL A 119 -6.18 17.70 27.43
N TYR A 120 -5.57 16.58 27.13
CA TYR A 120 -5.97 15.27 27.62
C TYR A 120 -5.22 14.93 28.91
N ASP A 121 -5.95 14.50 29.92
CA ASP A 121 -5.38 13.95 31.14
C ASP A 121 -5.52 12.42 31.14
N PRO A 122 -4.43 11.67 30.96
CA PRO A 122 -4.48 10.22 30.96
C PRO A 122 -4.82 9.64 32.34
N GLY A 123 -4.62 10.38 33.42
CA GLY A 123 -4.92 9.95 34.79
C GLY A 123 -6.43 9.87 35.05
N THR A 124 -7.19 10.81 34.55
CA THR A 124 -8.66 10.84 34.67
C THR A 124 -9.35 10.30 33.42
N GLY A 125 -8.66 10.21 32.28
CA GLY A 125 -9.26 9.86 30.99
C GLY A 125 -10.10 10.99 30.38
N GLY A 126 -10.00 12.19 30.94
CA GLY A 126 -10.79 13.35 30.58
C GLY A 126 -10.07 14.39 29.72
N VAL A 127 -10.84 15.20 29.06
CA VAL A 127 -10.38 16.43 28.41
C VAL A 127 -10.58 17.58 29.36
N ILE A 128 -9.52 18.33 29.60
CA ILE A 128 -9.48 19.47 30.51
C ILE A 128 -9.45 20.77 29.70
N ASN A 129 -10.25 21.75 30.13
CA ASN A 129 -10.14 23.12 29.68
C ASN A 129 -9.45 23.94 30.78
N ARG A 130 -8.19 24.33 30.54
CA ARG A 130 -7.35 25.07 31.50
C ARG A 130 -7.88 26.47 31.84
N GLN A 131 -8.67 27.07 30.94
CA GLN A 131 -9.29 28.41 31.15
C GLN A 131 -10.44 28.38 32.19
N LEU A 132 -10.99 27.18 32.47
CA LEU A 132 -12.06 27.02 33.48
C LEU A 132 -11.52 26.71 34.88
N GLY A 133 -10.20 26.69 35.07
CA GLY A 133 -9.52 26.32 36.32
C GLY A 133 -8.86 24.96 36.26
N GLU A 134 -7.88 24.75 37.16
CA GLU A 134 -7.07 23.51 37.20
C GLU A 134 -7.97 22.27 37.35
N GLY A 135 -7.75 21.27 36.46
CA GLY A 135 -8.38 19.97 36.53
C GLY A 135 -9.85 19.91 36.12
N THR A 136 -10.42 20.99 35.55
CA THR A 136 -11.82 20.97 35.11
C THR A 136 -11.99 20.09 33.87
N VAL A 137 -12.48 18.87 34.08
CA VAL A 137 -12.82 17.94 33.01
C VAL A 137 -14.13 18.36 32.35
N ILE A 138 -14.10 18.58 31.05
CA ILE A 138 -15.27 19.01 30.26
C ILE A 138 -16.00 17.84 29.58
N PHE A 139 -15.29 16.74 29.28
CA PHE A 139 -15.85 15.46 28.84
C PHE A 139 -14.81 14.34 28.99
N GLN A 140 -15.28 13.09 28.91
CA GLN A 140 -14.44 11.90 29.04
C GLN A 140 -14.16 11.30 27.66
N LEU A 141 -12.91 10.87 27.42
CA LEU A 141 -12.47 10.11 26.23
C LEU A 141 -12.22 8.63 26.54
N THR A 142 -11.87 8.31 27.80
CA THR A 142 -11.68 6.94 28.27
C THR A 142 -12.39 6.72 29.59
N GLY A 143 -12.71 5.48 29.89
CA GLY A 143 -13.43 5.11 31.11
C GLY A 143 -14.96 5.20 31.00
N PRO A 144 -15.66 5.04 32.14
CA PRO A 144 -17.11 5.08 32.16
C PRO A 144 -17.67 6.43 31.69
N GLY A 145 -18.68 6.40 30.81
CA GLY A 145 -19.29 7.61 30.25
C GLY A 145 -18.48 8.31 29.16
N SER A 146 -17.41 7.68 28.66
CA SER A 146 -16.59 8.26 27.61
C SER A 146 -17.34 8.41 26.28
N LEU A 147 -17.08 9.51 25.62
CA LEU A 147 -17.52 9.76 24.25
C LEU A 147 -16.73 8.88 23.27
N GLN A 148 -17.40 8.39 22.26
CA GLN A 148 -16.79 7.52 21.25
C GLN A 148 -16.74 8.23 19.89
N ARG A 149 -15.65 7.98 19.16
CA ARG A 149 -15.40 8.39 17.76
C ARG A 149 -15.99 9.75 17.34
N PRO A 150 -17.09 9.82 16.55
CA PRO A 150 -17.53 11.09 15.99
C PRO A 150 -17.99 12.07 17.08
N ASP A 151 -18.54 11.57 18.18
CA ASP A 151 -18.98 12.43 19.29
C ASP A 151 -17.80 13.00 20.05
N ALA A 152 -16.75 12.19 20.28
CA ALA A 152 -15.50 12.63 20.90
C ALA A 152 -14.78 13.67 20.03
N GLY A 153 -14.64 13.42 18.72
CA GLY A 153 -14.08 14.37 17.77
C GLY A 153 -14.88 15.68 17.74
N SER A 154 -16.21 15.60 17.67
CA SER A 154 -17.09 16.77 17.64
C SER A 154 -17.05 17.56 18.96
N ALA A 155 -16.94 16.89 20.11
CA ALA A 155 -16.80 17.55 21.41
C ALA A 155 -15.45 18.29 21.49
N LEU A 156 -14.36 17.67 21.04
CA LEU A 156 -13.03 18.28 21.01
C LEU A 156 -13.01 19.52 20.11
N LEU A 157 -13.57 19.42 18.91
CA LEU A 157 -13.70 20.56 17.99
C LEU A 157 -14.46 21.74 18.62
N ARG A 158 -15.58 21.44 19.30
CA ARG A 158 -16.36 22.48 20.01
C ARG A 158 -15.60 23.07 21.18
N ALA A 159 -14.82 22.27 21.91
CA ALA A 159 -14.01 22.77 23.02
C ALA A 159 -12.94 23.75 22.53
N ILE A 160 -12.21 23.43 21.47
CA ILE A 160 -11.16 24.28 20.91
C ILE A 160 -11.76 25.54 20.24
N ASN A 161 -12.92 25.42 19.59
CA ASN A 161 -13.62 26.56 18.96
C ASN A 161 -14.34 27.48 19.96
N ASN A 162 -14.15 27.29 21.27
CA ASN A 162 -14.78 28.20 22.26
C ASN A 162 -14.14 29.59 22.20
N GLN A 163 -14.94 30.65 22.40
CA GLN A 163 -14.51 32.06 22.29
C GLN A 163 -13.34 32.43 23.23
N ASN A 164 -13.18 31.70 24.35
CA ASN A 164 -12.12 31.96 25.33
C ASN A 164 -10.86 31.13 25.09
N ILE A 165 -10.81 30.35 24.01
CA ILE A 165 -9.69 29.52 23.62
C ILE A 165 -9.04 30.14 22.39
N ASP A 166 -7.72 30.39 22.45
CA ASP A 166 -6.98 30.94 21.32
C ASP A 166 -6.33 29.84 20.46
N ASP A 167 -6.34 28.59 20.93
CA ASP A 167 -5.88 27.44 20.13
C ASP A 167 -6.58 27.35 18.78
N SER A 168 -5.84 26.95 17.77
CA SER A 168 -6.40 26.60 16.47
C SER A 168 -6.14 25.12 16.15
N PHE A 169 -6.82 24.58 15.16
CA PHE A 169 -6.65 23.20 14.78
C PHE A 169 -6.83 22.94 13.28
N THR A 170 -6.32 21.83 12.86
CA THR A 170 -6.65 21.21 11.57
C THR A 170 -6.94 19.73 11.77
N THR A 171 -7.70 19.11 10.86
CA THR A 171 -8.13 17.73 10.99
C THR A 171 -7.84 16.93 9.74
N VAL A 172 -7.50 15.66 9.94
CA VAL A 172 -7.46 14.63 8.90
C VAL A 172 -8.10 13.36 9.45
N SER A 173 -8.38 12.38 8.60
CA SER A 173 -8.89 11.09 9.05
C SER A 173 -8.33 9.95 8.19
N PHE A 174 -8.25 8.78 8.79
CA PHE A 174 -7.92 7.54 8.08
C PHE A 174 -8.85 6.41 8.52
N PHE A 175 -8.88 5.34 7.76
CA PHE A 175 -9.72 4.18 8.03
C PHE A 175 -8.87 2.92 8.12
N VAL A 176 -9.04 2.15 9.20
CA VAL A 176 -8.44 0.82 9.37
C VAL A 176 -9.49 -0.22 9.00
N SER A 177 -9.25 -0.99 7.97
CA SER A 177 -10.15 -2.06 7.54
C SER A 177 -9.96 -3.32 8.40
N LYS A 178 -11.00 -4.18 8.47
CA LYS A 178 -10.85 -5.52 9.06
C LYS A 178 -9.79 -6.30 8.28
N PRO A 179 -8.97 -7.13 8.95
CA PRO A 179 -8.02 -7.99 8.27
C PRO A 179 -8.70 -8.81 7.17
N ALA A 180 -8.10 -8.83 5.99
CA ALA A 180 -8.59 -9.54 4.81
C ALA A 180 -7.43 -10.13 4.03
N ALA A 181 -7.60 -11.37 3.54
CA ALA A 181 -6.70 -12.00 2.58
C ALA A 181 -7.54 -12.43 1.37
N LEU A 182 -7.25 -11.82 0.24
CA LEU A 182 -7.94 -12.06 -1.03
C LEU A 182 -7.02 -12.83 -1.95
N ILE A 183 -7.59 -13.77 -2.70
CA ILE A 183 -6.88 -14.57 -3.71
C ILE A 183 -7.43 -14.15 -5.07
N ASP A 184 -6.54 -13.80 -5.99
CA ASP A 184 -6.92 -13.47 -7.35
C ASP A 184 -7.48 -14.73 -8.03
N PRO A 185 -8.38 -14.61 -9.02
CA PRO A 185 -8.90 -15.76 -9.74
C PRO A 185 -7.80 -16.62 -10.33
N ILE A 186 -7.84 -17.92 -10.08
CA ILE A 186 -6.89 -18.91 -10.59
C ILE A 186 -7.59 -19.65 -11.73
N GLY A 187 -6.96 -19.65 -12.90
CA GLY A 187 -7.47 -20.38 -14.07
C GLY A 187 -7.29 -21.89 -13.96
N GLU A 188 -7.69 -22.60 -15.01
CA GLU A 188 -7.38 -24.01 -15.21
C GLU A 188 -5.89 -24.16 -15.60
N HIS A 189 -5.20 -25.13 -15.02
CA HIS A 189 -3.81 -25.46 -15.30
C HIS A 189 -3.64 -26.94 -15.63
N PHE A 190 -2.49 -27.30 -16.22
CA PHE A 190 -2.17 -28.67 -16.58
C PHE A 190 -1.14 -29.27 -15.61
N VAL A 191 -1.16 -30.58 -15.49
CA VAL A 191 -0.09 -31.31 -14.77
C VAL A 191 1.25 -30.95 -15.36
N GLY A 192 2.19 -30.53 -14.50
CA GLY A 192 3.54 -30.09 -14.88
C GLY A 192 3.66 -28.60 -15.22
N ASP A 193 2.59 -27.83 -15.17
CA ASP A 193 2.65 -26.38 -15.35
C ASP A 193 3.40 -25.72 -14.18
N ARG A 194 4.04 -24.60 -14.51
CA ARG A 194 4.57 -23.65 -13.52
C ARG A 194 3.81 -22.35 -13.64
N PHE A 195 3.20 -21.94 -12.55
CA PHE A 195 2.40 -20.71 -12.49
C PHE A 195 2.51 -20.05 -11.12
N THR A 196 1.95 -18.87 -10.99
CA THR A 196 1.99 -18.12 -9.74
C THR A 196 0.57 -17.80 -9.30
N ILE A 197 0.23 -18.14 -8.07
CA ILE A 197 -0.98 -17.67 -7.40
C ILE A 197 -0.66 -16.31 -6.80
N THR A 198 -1.51 -15.34 -7.04
CA THR A 198 -1.38 -13.97 -6.52
C THR A 198 -2.61 -13.58 -5.72
N GLY A 199 -2.47 -12.50 -4.99
CA GLY A 199 -3.58 -11.94 -4.27
C GLY A 199 -3.20 -10.65 -3.55
N SER A 200 -4.14 -10.15 -2.76
CA SER A 200 -3.98 -8.94 -1.98
C SER A 200 -4.41 -9.15 -0.53
N THR A 201 -3.90 -8.33 0.35
CA THR A 201 -4.22 -8.32 1.77
C THR A 201 -4.10 -6.91 2.32
N ASN A 202 -4.83 -6.59 3.37
CA ASN A 202 -4.64 -5.36 4.13
C ASN A 202 -3.79 -5.58 5.40
N LEU A 203 -2.97 -6.63 5.43
CA LEU A 203 -1.91 -6.78 6.42
C LEU A 203 -0.69 -5.96 6.02
N ALA A 204 0.15 -5.62 6.99
CA ALA A 204 1.34 -4.82 6.76
C ALA A 204 2.33 -5.48 5.80
N ALA A 205 3.04 -4.66 5.02
CA ALA A 205 4.16 -5.13 4.24
C ALA A 205 5.23 -5.75 5.16
N GLY A 206 5.70 -6.94 4.81
CA GLY A 206 6.63 -7.73 5.63
C GLY A 206 5.97 -8.80 6.51
N ASP A 207 4.66 -8.74 6.73
CA ASP A 207 3.92 -9.80 7.39
C ASP A 207 4.07 -11.13 6.64
N THR A 208 3.84 -12.23 7.35
CA THR A 208 3.96 -13.56 6.77
C THR A 208 2.59 -14.24 6.72
N LEU A 209 2.23 -14.69 5.53
CA LEU A 209 1.06 -15.54 5.30
C LEU A 209 1.51 -16.98 5.10
N MET A 210 0.68 -17.92 5.54
CA MET A 210 0.79 -19.34 5.21
C MET A 210 -0.17 -19.66 4.07
N ILE A 211 0.31 -20.38 3.06
CA ILE A 211 -0.52 -20.89 1.98
C ILE A 211 -0.54 -22.42 2.03
N GLU A 212 -1.71 -22.98 1.86
CA GLU A 212 -1.96 -24.41 1.78
C GLU A 212 -2.77 -24.70 0.53
N ILE A 213 -2.33 -25.65 -0.27
CA ILE A 213 -2.99 -26.11 -1.49
C ILE A 213 -3.19 -27.62 -1.36
N ILE A 214 -4.43 -28.06 -1.35
CA ILE A 214 -4.79 -29.45 -1.06
C ILE A 214 -5.80 -29.93 -2.11
N SER A 215 -5.58 -31.13 -2.67
CA SER A 215 -6.54 -31.78 -3.54
C SER A 215 -7.87 -32.03 -2.82
N SER A 216 -9.00 -31.69 -3.46
CA SER A 216 -10.34 -31.88 -2.90
C SER A 216 -10.69 -33.36 -2.74
N SER A 217 -10.07 -34.25 -3.52
CA SER A 217 -10.22 -35.71 -3.40
C SER A 217 -9.35 -36.33 -2.29
N PHE A 218 -8.54 -35.51 -1.60
CA PHE A 218 -7.72 -36.00 -0.50
C PHE A 218 -8.59 -36.39 0.68
N LYS A 219 -8.73 -37.70 0.91
CA LYS A 219 -9.28 -38.27 2.15
C LYS A 219 -8.13 -38.71 3.04
N PRO A 220 -8.06 -38.27 4.31
CA PRO A 220 -7.11 -38.82 5.26
C PRO A 220 -7.37 -40.33 5.41
N THR A 221 -6.63 -41.15 4.70
CA THR A 221 -6.65 -42.61 4.86
C THR A 221 -5.56 -43.03 5.81
N GLN A 222 -5.83 -44.08 6.58
CA GLN A 222 -4.86 -44.68 7.48
C GLN A 222 -3.58 -45.08 6.71
N LYS A 223 -2.45 -45.07 7.40
CA LYS A 223 -1.04 -45.16 7.00
C LYS A 223 -0.60 -46.27 6.00
N VAL A 224 -1.47 -46.99 5.33
CA VAL A 224 -1.13 -48.25 4.66
C VAL A 224 -1.20 -48.21 3.12
N GLN A 225 -1.69 -47.19 2.49
CA GLN A 225 -1.66 -47.13 1.02
C GLN A 225 -1.11 -45.80 0.52
N GLY A 226 -0.01 -45.91 -0.23
CA GLY A 226 0.80 -44.82 -0.77
C GLY A 226 0.10 -43.92 -1.79
N ASN A 227 -1.06 -43.34 -1.44
CA ASN A 227 -1.65 -42.20 -2.14
C ASN A 227 -0.94 -40.97 -1.63
N GLY A 228 0.17 -40.62 -2.30
CA GLY A 228 0.97 -39.47 -1.96
C GLY A 228 0.11 -38.19 -1.91
N PHE A 229 0.44 -37.33 -0.94
CA PHE A 229 -0.09 -35.96 -0.85
C PHE A 229 0.05 -35.28 -2.20
N SER A 230 -1.07 -34.73 -2.72
CA SER A 230 -1.07 -33.91 -3.90
C SER A 230 -1.44 -32.48 -3.48
N GLY A 231 -0.49 -31.59 -3.62
CA GLY A 231 -0.65 -30.21 -3.19
C GLY A 231 0.70 -29.54 -2.88
N SER A 232 0.63 -28.35 -2.31
CA SER A 232 1.80 -27.57 -1.91
C SER A 232 1.47 -26.75 -0.68
N THR A 233 2.45 -26.50 0.16
CA THR A 233 2.35 -25.62 1.32
C THR A 233 3.58 -24.74 1.40
N GLY A 234 3.43 -23.54 1.97
CA GLY A 234 4.56 -22.65 2.16
C GLY A 234 4.18 -21.38 2.90
N THR A 235 5.18 -20.55 3.09
CA THR A 235 5.01 -19.20 3.65
C THR A 235 5.43 -18.16 2.62
N ILE A 236 4.75 -17.04 2.62
CA ILE A 236 4.98 -15.92 1.72
C ILE A 236 5.03 -14.62 2.52
N LYS A 237 5.87 -13.69 2.06
CA LYS A 237 5.93 -12.34 2.61
C LYS A 237 4.94 -11.44 1.87
N VAL A 238 4.24 -10.62 2.64
CA VAL A 238 3.43 -9.54 2.11
C VAL A 238 4.36 -8.46 1.56
N MET A 239 4.12 -8.04 0.33
CA MET A 239 4.88 -7.01 -0.38
C MET A 239 4.07 -5.70 -0.41
N PRO A 240 4.73 -4.54 -0.43
CA PRO A 240 4.05 -3.26 -0.53
C PRO A 240 3.07 -3.20 -1.71
N GLY A 241 1.91 -2.59 -1.48
CA GLY A 241 0.87 -2.35 -2.48
C GLY A 241 0.39 -0.90 -2.43
N ALA A 242 -0.89 -0.67 -2.71
CA ALA A 242 -1.48 0.67 -2.73
C ALA A 242 -2.91 0.65 -2.18
N ASN A 243 -3.42 1.83 -1.78
CA ASN A 243 -4.81 2.04 -1.36
C ASN A 243 -5.27 1.14 -0.21
N GLY A 244 -4.38 0.90 0.78
CA GLY A 244 -4.67 0.05 1.94
C GLY A 244 -4.66 -1.45 1.65
N TYR A 245 -4.18 -1.86 0.48
CA TYR A 245 -3.99 -3.26 0.12
C TYR A 245 -2.57 -3.51 -0.36
N ASN A 246 -1.91 -4.45 0.32
CA ASN A 246 -0.60 -4.99 -0.03
C ASN A 246 -0.74 -6.23 -0.91
N ARG A 247 0.34 -6.69 -1.52
CA ARG A 247 0.34 -7.81 -2.47
C ARG A 247 1.09 -9.01 -1.92
N TRP A 248 0.71 -10.19 -2.38
CA TRP A 248 1.44 -11.42 -2.14
C TRP A 248 1.43 -12.31 -3.38
N SER A 249 2.39 -13.21 -3.48
CA SER A 249 2.49 -14.16 -4.58
C SER A 249 3.16 -15.47 -4.13
N PHE A 250 2.72 -16.58 -4.69
CA PHE A 250 3.25 -17.91 -4.42
C PHE A 250 3.45 -18.68 -5.72
N ALA A 251 4.68 -19.13 -5.98
CA ALA A 251 5.02 -19.89 -7.17
C ALA A 251 4.67 -21.37 -6.97
N ILE A 252 4.04 -21.97 -7.96
CA ILE A 252 3.61 -23.35 -8.00
C ILE A 252 4.39 -24.10 -9.07
N ASP A 253 4.87 -25.29 -8.73
CA ASP A 253 5.30 -26.32 -9.67
C ASP A 253 4.30 -27.49 -9.58
N ALA A 254 3.43 -27.61 -10.57
CA ALA A 254 2.40 -28.64 -10.60
C ALA A 254 2.89 -29.99 -11.15
N SER A 255 4.21 -30.23 -11.19
CA SER A 255 4.80 -31.49 -11.68
C SER A 255 4.39 -32.72 -10.87
N THR A 256 4.10 -32.54 -9.59
CA THR A 256 3.64 -33.59 -8.67
C THR A 256 2.13 -33.58 -8.45
N PHE A 257 1.41 -32.61 -9.04
CA PHE A 257 -0.03 -32.52 -8.89
C PHE A 257 -0.71 -33.55 -9.80
N ARG A 258 -1.85 -34.04 -9.34
CA ARG A 258 -2.72 -34.94 -10.12
C ARG A 258 -3.88 -34.14 -10.69
N PRO A 259 -4.52 -34.60 -11.77
CA PRO A 259 -5.77 -34.01 -12.24
C PRO A 259 -6.83 -34.08 -11.12
N ASP A 260 -7.25 -32.92 -10.64
CA ASP A 260 -8.24 -32.77 -9.55
C ASP A 260 -8.63 -31.29 -9.40
N GLU A 261 -9.64 -31.03 -8.57
CA GLU A 261 -9.89 -29.72 -7.99
C GLU A 261 -9.03 -29.54 -6.75
N TYR A 262 -8.44 -28.36 -6.60
CA TYR A 262 -7.58 -27.99 -5.47
C TYR A 262 -8.17 -26.83 -4.69
N LEU A 263 -8.25 -27.00 -3.37
CA LEU A 263 -8.55 -25.92 -2.44
C LEU A 263 -7.25 -25.17 -2.11
N VAL A 264 -7.28 -23.87 -2.31
CA VAL A 264 -6.24 -22.94 -1.85
C VAL A 264 -6.74 -22.23 -0.63
N LYS A 265 -5.94 -22.25 0.43
CA LYS A 265 -6.19 -21.52 1.66
C LYS A 265 -4.98 -20.64 1.98
N VAL A 266 -5.22 -19.36 2.24
CA VAL A 266 -4.21 -18.40 2.68
C VAL A 266 -4.60 -17.91 4.06
N SER A 267 -3.69 -18.01 5.02
CA SER A 267 -3.95 -17.64 6.42
C SER A 267 -2.86 -16.72 6.95
N GLY A 268 -3.22 -15.73 7.76
CA GLY A 268 -2.25 -14.96 8.53
C GLY A 268 -1.62 -15.80 9.64
N ILE A 269 -0.33 -15.56 9.92
CA ILE A 269 0.38 -16.27 11.01
C ILE A 269 0.20 -15.53 12.34
N THR A 270 0.30 -14.21 12.32
CA THR A 270 0.22 -13.35 13.52
C THR A 270 -1.14 -12.72 13.73
N ILE A 271 -1.93 -12.61 12.67
CA ILE A 271 -3.25 -11.96 12.66
C ILE A 271 -4.24 -13.00 12.13
N ASP A 272 -5.37 -13.15 12.82
CA ASP A 272 -6.43 -14.08 12.42
C ASP A 272 -7.15 -13.56 11.16
N VAL A 273 -6.72 -14.09 10.02
CA VAL A 273 -7.30 -13.84 8.71
C VAL A 273 -7.16 -15.08 7.85
N THR A 274 -8.20 -15.41 7.10
CA THR A 274 -8.18 -16.54 6.17
C THR A 274 -8.96 -16.18 4.90
N GLY A 275 -8.35 -16.46 3.75
CA GLY A 275 -8.98 -16.45 2.43
C GLY A 275 -8.91 -17.86 1.81
N SER A 276 -9.89 -18.23 1.01
CA SER A 276 -9.87 -19.51 0.28
C SER A 276 -10.52 -19.39 -1.09
N THR A 277 -10.04 -20.21 -2.02
CA THR A 277 -10.62 -20.37 -3.37
C THR A 277 -10.28 -21.77 -3.88
N THR A 278 -10.83 -22.14 -5.03
CA THR A 278 -10.49 -23.41 -5.71
C THR A 278 -9.98 -23.14 -7.12
N PHE A 279 -9.22 -24.11 -7.65
CA PHE A 279 -8.81 -24.15 -9.05
C PHE A 279 -8.68 -25.61 -9.50
N THR A 280 -8.63 -25.83 -10.82
CA THR A 280 -8.59 -27.17 -11.39
C THR A 280 -7.24 -27.43 -12.07
N ILE A 281 -6.66 -28.60 -11.81
CA ILE A 281 -5.58 -29.17 -12.59
C ILE A 281 -6.17 -30.28 -13.48
N VAL A 282 -5.91 -30.17 -14.77
CA VAL A 282 -6.32 -31.19 -15.76
C VAL A 282 -5.11 -31.96 -16.30
N GLU A 283 -5.36 -33.09 -16.97
CA GLU A 283 -4.30 -33.84 -17.61
C GLU A 283 -3.54 -32.97 -18.63
N LYS A 284 -2.25 -33.22 -18.75
CA LYS A 284 -1.41 -32.48 -19.70
C LYS A 284 -2.03 -32.62 -21.11
N ARG A 285 -2.29 -31.48 -21.76
CA ARG A 285 -2.76 -31.47 -23.15
C ARG A 285 -1.78 -32.29 -24.02
N PRO A 286 -2.25 -33.28 -24.80
CA PRO A 286 -1.42 -33.95 -25.76
C PRO A 286 -0.75 -32.92 -26.66
N ALA A 287 0.56 -33.03 -26.86
CA ALA A 287 1.26 -32.14 -27.77
C ALA A 287 0.55 -32.22 -29.11
N THR A 288 -0.05 -31.12 -29.55
CA THR A 288 -0.68 -31.03 -30.86
C THR A 288 0.40 -31.41 -31.88
N GLN A 289 0.30 -32.62 -32.43
CA GLN A 289 1.17 -33.03 -33.53
C GLN A 289 1.07 -31.94 -34.58
N LYS A 290 2.18 -31.21 -34.83
CA LYS A 290 2.22 -30.28 -35.95
C LYS A 290 1.84 -31.10 -37.18
N THR A 291 0.62 -30.94 -37.66
CA THR A 291 0.24 -31.44 -38.98
C THR A 291 1.27 -30.91 -39.95
N PRO A 292 2.02 -31.76 -40.67
CA PRO A 292 2.93 -31.30 -41.70
C PRO A 292 2.14 -30.38 -42.63
N ALA A 293 2.65 -29.16 -42.83
CA ALA A 293 2.03 -28.24 -43.79
C ALA A 293 1.85 -29.01 -45.12
N PRO A 294 0.68 -28.98 -45.79
CA PRO A 294 0.52 -29.58 -47.07
C PRO A 294 1.57 -29.01 -48.03
N ALA A 295 2.33 -29.90 -48.67
CA ALA A 295 3.32 -29.51 -49.65
C ALA A 295 2.66 -28.63 -50.72
N THR A 296 3.08 -27.37 -50.77
CA THR A 296 2.58 -26.45 -51.77
C THR A 296 3.09 -26.93 -53.14
N THR A 297 2.27 -27.63 -53.89
CA THR A 297 2.48 -27.85 -55.29
C THR A 297 2.43 -26.51 -56.02
N VAL A 298 3.55 -26.09 -56.52
CA VAL A 298 3.71 -24.87 -57.34
C VAL A 298 2.92 -25.08 -58.62
N PRO A 299 1.87 -24.33 -58.97
CA PRO A 299 1.26 -24.37 -60.28
C PRO A 299 2.17 -23.69 -61.30
N ALA A 300 2.35 -24.35 -62.44
CA ALA A 300 3.10 -23.82 -63.59
C ALA A 300 2.50 -22.52 -64.09
N LEU A 301 3.41 -21.57 -64.41
CA LEU A 301 3.12 -20.28 -65.01
C LEU A 301 2.40 -20.42 -66.35
N SER A 302 1.20 -19.84 -66.49
CA SER A 302 0.58 -19.51 -67.78
C SER A 302 0.68 -18.01 -68.03
N PRO A 303 0.90 -17.55 -69.30
CA PRO A 303 1.32 -16.19 -69.62
C PRO A 303 0.17 -15.18 -69.57
N LEU A 304 0.54 -13.96 -69.26
CA LEU A 304 -0.27 -12.72 -69.17
C LEU A 304 -1.05 -12.41 -70.45
N PRO A 305 -2.18 -11.73 -70.33
CA PRO A 305 -2.57 -10.67 -71.29
C PRO A 305 -2.47 -9.26 -70.68
N ALA A 306 -2.11 -8.33 -71.52
CA ALA A 306 -1.75 -6.97 -71.22
C ALA A 306 -2.90 -6.01 -70.90
N THR A 307 -2.63 -5.10 -70.00
CA THR A 307 -2.98 -3.67 -69.90
C THR A 307 -4.42 -3.17 -70.04
N LEU A 308 -4.79 -2.38 -68.98
CA LEU A 308 -5.38 -1.03 -69.14
C LEU A 308 -5.27 -0.23 -67.83
N PRO A 309 -5.04 1.09 -67.86
CA PRO A 309 -4.68 1.89 -66.67
C PRO A 309 -5.93 2.35 -65.92
N GLY A 310 -5.93 2.18 -64.60
CA GLY A 310 -6.94 2.70 -63.68
C GLY A 310 -6.44 3.91 -62.90
N PRO A 311 -7.35 4.73 -62.35
CA PRO A 311 -7.05 6.09 -61.87
C PRO A 311 -6.35 6.12 -60.49
N ALA A 312 -5.69 7.27 -60.24
CA ALA A 312 -4.84 7.58 -59.12
C ALA A 312 -5.53 7.47 -57.74
N PRO A 313 -4.77 7.10 -56.68
CA PRO A 313 -5.32 7.02 -55.31
C PRO A 313 -5.41 8.41 -54.68
N THR A 314 -6.56 8.72 -54.13
CA THR A 314 -6.85 9.87 -53.27
C THR A 314 -6.22 9.68 -51.91
N THR A 315 -5.36 10.59 -51.49
CA THR A 315 -4.77 10.67 -50.17
C THR A 315 -5.83 11.07 -49.11
N GLN A 316 -6.14 10.17 -48.20
CA GLN A 316 -6.93 10.46 -47.03
C GLN A 316 -5.99 10.81 -45.88
N LYS A 317 -6.08 12.05 -45.41
CA LYS A 317 -5.37 12.53 -44.20
C LYS A 317 -6.03 11.99 -42.95
N SER A 318 -5.28 11.23 -42.14
CA SER A 318 -5.68 10.89 -40.78
C SER A 318 -5.37 12.04 -39.81
N PRO A 319 -6.20 12.31 -38.79
CA PRO A 319 -5.94 13.35 -37.80
C PRO A 319 -4.88 12.89 -36.81
N LEU A 320 -3.87 13.75 -36.58
CA LEU A 320 -2.87 13.58 -35.53
C LEU A 320 -3.51 13.67 -34.15
N SER A 321 -3.23 12.66 -33.35
CA SER A 321 -3.55 12.63 -31.91
C SER A 321 -2.60 13.56 -31.12
N SER A 322 -3.19 14.47 -30.33
CA SER A 322 -2.52 15.57 -29.60
C SER A 322 -1.86 15.14 -28.27
N ALA A 323 -1.14 14.02 -28.22
CA ALA A 323 -0.61 13.48 -26.97
C ALA A 323 0.93 13.59 -26.77
N THR A 324 1.66 14.33 -27.60
CA THR A 324 3.13 14.29 -27.57
C THR A 324 3.82 15.66 -27.37
N ILE A 325 3.24 16.63 -26.71
CA ILE A 325 3.86 17.98 -26.53
C ILE A 325 4.19 18.34 -25.06
N VAL A 326 4.10 17.47 -24.08
CA VAL A 326 4.37 17.88 -22.68
C VAL A 326 5.77 17.49 -22.16
N VAL A 327 6.55 16.66 -22.86
CA VAL A 327 7.84 16.16 -22.32
C VAL A 327 9.05 17.00 -22.76
N SER A 328 8.94 17.88 -23.77
CA SER A 328 10.09 18.60 -24.31
C SER A 328 10.48 19.92 -23.61
N PHE A 329 9.68 20.44 -22.69
CA PHE A 329 9.97 21.74 -22.04
C PHE A 329 10.77 21.66 -20.73
N VAL A 330 10.89 20.47 -20.10
CA VAL A 330 11.61 20.31 -18.83
C VAL A 330 13.11 20.14 -19.03
N LEU A 331 13.57 19.65 -20.17
CA LEU A 331 15.00 19.44 -20.46
C LEU A 331 15.73 20.70 -20.93
N PHE A 332 15.05 21.74 -21.40
CA PHE A 332 15.70 22.99 -21.86
C PHE A 332 15.94 23.99 -20.71
N GLY A 333 15.26 23.86 -19.58
CA GLY A 333 15.43 24.74 -18.41
C GLY A 333 16.69 24.46 -17.61
N CYS A 334 17.17 23.22 -17.56
CA CYS A 334 18.35 22.85 -16.77
C CYS A 334 19.70 23.21 -17.42
N VAL A 335 19.76 23.38 -18.74
CA VAL A 335 21.03 23.70 -19.44
C VAL A 335 21.38 25.19 -19.37
N LEU A 336 20.40 26.06 -19.13
CA LEU A 336 20.65 27.52 -19.08
C LEU A 336 21.11 28.01 -17.67
N ILE A 337 20.95 27.22 -16.59
CA ILE A 337 21.37 27.60 -15.25
C ILE A 337 22.86 27.27 -14.99
N LEU A 338 23.43 26.33 -15.74
CA LEU A 338 24.84 25.91 -15.60
C LEU A 338 25.84 26.76 -16.38
N LYS A 339 25.41 27.77 -17.15
CA LYS A 339 26.30 28.69 -17.89
C LYS A 339 26.44 30.07 -17.29
N ARG A 340 25.99 30.30 -16.04
CA ARG A 340 26.16 31.59 -15.35
C ARG A 340 26.75 31.39 -13.97
N LYS A 341 27.93 30.81 -13.92
CA LYS A 341 28.92 31.04 -12.82
C LYS A 341 30.31 30.91 -13.39
#